data_87cc2896b0beb2ea13fe96d59cc71496
#
_entry.id   87cc2896b0beb2ea13fe96d59cc71496
#
_cell.length_a   1.000
_cell.length_b   1.000
_cell.length_c   1.000
_cell.angle_alpha   90.00
_cell.angle_beta   90.00
_cell.angle_gamma   90.00
#
_symmetry.space_group_name_H-M   'P 1'
#
loop_
_entity.id
_entity.type
_entity.pdbx_description
1 polymer ?
#
loop_
_entity_poly.entity_id
_entity_poly.type
_entity_poly.pdbx_seq_one_letter_code
_entity_poly.pdbx_strand_id
1 'polypeptide(L)'
;AAKTVGYPCVVKPIMSSSGHGQSVVRSADTIDAAWVEAQEGRRAHDEGDVSRVIVEALAPLDYELTVLTVSSSAGIVTCAPIGQRQESGDYRESWQPAPFTQDVLAQAQRIACTAVEGLVAKAKASGEKGWGVFGVELFVLTDGSVLFNEVSPRPHDTGMVTMASQRLSEFALHARAILGLPITQEHVALSIPDGAVAASHAIVIQGDGEAEFRNVADALSQPGTDLRIF
;
A
#
# COMPACT_ATOMS: atom_id res chain seq x y z
N ALA A 1 26.87 2.94 -5.60
CA ALA A 1 25.74 2.90 -4.66
C ALA A 1 25.87 1.71 -3.69
N ALA A 2 25.84 0.44 -4.15
CA ALA A 2 25.87 -0.73 -3.26
C ALA A 2 27.07 -0.76 -2.28
N LYS A 3 28.26 -0.34 -2.71
CA LYS A 3 29.44 -0.21 -1.82
C LYS A 3 29.26 0.84 -0.73
N THR A 4 28.44 1.87 -0.97
CA THR A 4 28.15 2.95 -0.01
C THR A 4 27.07 2.53 0.96
N VAL A 5 26.03 1.85 0.46
CA VAL A 5 24.90 1.35 1.27
C VAL A 5 25.33 0.16 2.13
N GLY A 6 26.23 -0.69 1.62
CA GLY A 6 26.63 -1.94 2.25
C GLY A 6 25.81 -3.14 1.76
N TYR A 7 26.17 -4.33 2.25
CA TYR A 7 25.48 -5.58 1.96
C TYR A 7 24.91 -6.19 3.27
N PRO A 8 23.75 -6.84 3.24
CA PRO A 8 22.87 -6.99 2.10
C PRO A 8 22.16 -5.69 1.74
N CYS A 9 21.88 -5.49 0.45
CA CYS A 9 21.10 -4.38 -0.06
C CYS A 9 20.04 -4.85 -1.06
N VAL A 10 19.08 -3.99 -1.36
CA VAL A 10 18.05 -4.22 -2.36
C VAL A 10 18.35 -3.34 -3.57
N VAL A 11 18.30 -3.92 -4.75
CA VAL A 11 18.35 -3.19 -6.03
C VAL A 11 16.98 -3.28 -6.67
N LYS A 12 16.43 -2.15 -7.07
CA LYS A 12 15.09 -2.08 -7.69
C LYS A 12 15.02 -1.04 -8.79
N PRO A 13 14.13 -1.20 -9.78
CA PRO A 13 13.88 -0.17 -10.79
C PRO A 13 13.38 1.11 -10.15
N ILE A 14 13.55 2.25 -10.83
CA ILE A 14 12.94 3.52 -10.40
C ILE A 14 11.41 3.46 -10.48
N MET A 15 10.87 2.75 -11.49
CA MET A 15 9.44 2.58 -11.73
C MET A 15 9.13 1.09 -11.94
N SER A 16 8.42 0.50 -11.00
CA SER A 16 7.89 -0.86 -11.09
C SER A 16 6.60 -1.00 -10.27
N SER A 17 6.01 -2.18 -10.28
CA SER A 17 4.88 -2.54 -9.43
C SER A 17 5.04 -3.97 -8.95
N SER A 18 4.43 -4.33 -7.82
CA SER A 18 4.44 -5.69 -7.28
C SER A 18 5.85 -6.30 -7.13
N GLY A 19 6.85 -5.48 -6.81
CA GLY A 19 8.24 -5.94 -6.61
C GLY A 19 8.95 -6.43 -7.88
N HIS A 20 8.38 -6.24 -9.07
CA HIS A 20 9.03 -6.67 -10.33
C HIS A 20 10.39 -5.97 -10.52
N GLY A 21 11.41 -6.77 -10.88
CA GLY A 21 12.78 -6.29 -11.08
C GLY A 21 13.54 -5.97 -9.79
N GLN A 22 13.01 -6.37 -8.64
CA GLN A 22 13.65 -6.17 -7.35
C GLN A 22 14.46 -7.38 -6.94
N SER A 23 15.73 -7.17 -6.56
CA SER A 23 16.63 -8.23 -6.13
C SER A 23 17.32 -7.91 -4.81
N VAL A 24 17.47 -8.93 -3.95
CA VAL A 24 18.30 -8.84 -2.75
C VAL A 24 19.74 -9.23 -3.11
N VAL A 25 20.65 -8.28 -2.97
CA VAL A 25 22.09 -8.43 -3.26
C VAL A 25 22.84 -8.63 -1.95
N ARG A 26 23.45 -9.79 -1.78
CA ARG A 26 24.16 -10.17 -0.55
C ARG A 26 25.67 -9.96 -0.64
N SER A 27 26.21 -9.87 -1.86
CA SER A 27 27.64 -9.64 -2.12
C SER A 27 27.83 -8.90 -3.44
N ALA A 28 29.04 -8.41 -3.68
CA ALA A 28 29.37 -7.69 -4.90
C ALA A 28 29.22 -8.55 -6.19
N ASP A 29 29.35 -9.86 -6.06
CA ASP A 29 29.37 -10.78 -7.21
C ASP A 29 28.00 -10.89 -7.92
N THR A 30 26.91 -10.55 -7.23
CA THR A 30 25.55 -10.64 -7.77
C THR A 30 24.99 -9.29 -8.22
N ILE A 31 25.77 -8.21 -8.16
CA ILE A 31 25.28 -6.85 -8.47
C ILE A 31 24.92 -6.69 -9.96
N ASP A 32 25.69 -7.30 -10.86
CA ASP A 32 25.45 -7.20 -12.31
C ASP A 32 24.15 -7.93 -12.70
N ALA A 33 23.90 -9.10 -12.10
CA ALA A 33 22.62 -9.81 -12.29
C ALA A 33 21.43 -9.00 -11.77
N ALA A 34 21.53 -8.40 -10.59
CA ALA A 34 20.51 -7.54 -10.02
C ALA A 34 20.25 -6.29 -10.88
N TRP A 35 21.30 -5.75 -11.51
CA TRP A 35 21.14 -4.66 -12.48
C TRP A 35 20.30 -5.07 -13.68
N VAL A 36 20.61 -6.22 -14.29
CA VAL A 36 19.87 -6.75 -15.44
C VAL A 36 18.42 -6.99 -15.08
N GLU A 37 18.14 -7.66 -13.94
CA GLU A 37 16.79 -7.91 -13.45
C GLU A 37 16.01 -6.60 -13.22
N ALA A 38 16.65 -5.58 -12.67
CA ALA A 38 16.04 -4.27 -12.48
C ALA A 38 15.74 -3.56 -13.81
N GLN A 39 16.51 -3.80 -14.87
CA GLN A 39 16.21 -3.26 -16.20
C GLN A 39 15.04 -3.98 -16.87
N GLU A 40 14.97 -5.31 -16.74
CA GLU A 40 13.92 -6.14 -17.34
C GLU A 40 12.58 -5.99 -16.63
N GLY A 41 12.57 -5.79 -15.31
CA GLY A 41 11.37 -5.64 -14.48
C GLY A 41 10.76 -4.24 -14.51
N ARG A 42 11.20 -3.32 -15.36
CA ARG A 42 10.65 -1.97 -15.51
C ARG A 42 9.28 -2.01 -16.19
N ARG A 43 8.43 -1.04 -15.87
CA ARG A 43 7.18 -0.85 -16.63
C ARG A 43 7.48 -0.48 -18.09
N ALA A 44 6.85 -1.17 -19.03
CA ALA A 44 7.10 -1.05 -20.48
C ALA A 44 6.87 0.35 -21.08
N HIS A 45 6.21 1.28 -20.35
CA HIS A 45 5.91 2.63 -20.79
C HIS A 45 6.73 3.71 -20.05
N ASP A 46 7.74 3.30 -19.30
CA ASP A 46 8.60 4.26 -18.60
C ASP A 46 9.67 4.78 -19.57
N GLU A 47 9.44 5.98 -20.12
CA GLU A 47 10.42 6.74 -20.91
C GLU A 47 11.53 7.36 -20.03
N GLY A 48 11.51 7.04 -18.72
CA GLY A 48 12.47 7.57 -17.75
C GLY A 48 13.90 7.10 -17.99
N ASP A 49 14.80 7.60 -17.16
CA ASP A 49 16.24 7.32 -17.23
C ASP A 49 16.52 5.82 -16.98
N VAL A 50 16.70 5.08 -18.10
CA VAL A 50 17.02 3.65 -18.10
C VAL A 50 18.38 3.34 -17.47
N SER A 51 19.22 4.34 -17.24
CA SER A 51 20.58 4.19 -16.69
C SER A 51 20.62 4.16 -15.16
N ARG A 52 19.47 4.21 -14.47
CA ARG A 52 19.42 4.35 -13.02
C ARG A 52 18.58 3.26 -12.36
N VAL A 53 19.01 2.86 -11.18
CA VAL A 53 18.31 1.98 -10.24
C VAL A 53 18.36 2.60 -8.84
N ILE A 54 17.44 2.19 -7.98
CA ILE A 54 17.49 2.50 -6.56
C ILE A 54 18.25 1.38 -5.85
N VAL A 55 19.14 1.75 -4.92
CA VAL A 55 19.86 0.80 -4.06
C VAL A 55 19.63 1.21 -2.62
N GLU A 56 19.03 0.33 -1.85
CA GLU A 56 18.64 0.56 -0.45
C GLU A 56 19.23 -0.51 0.45
N ALA A 57 19.51 -0.17 1.71
CA ALA A 57 19.85 -1.17 2.72
C ALA A 57 18.68 -2.15 2.89
N LEU A 58 19.00 -3.44 3.04
CA LEU A 58 17.95 -4.41 3.38
C LEU A 58 17.48 -4.15 4.80
N ALA A 59 16.21 -3.76 4.94
CA ALA A 59 15.59 -3.51 6.23
C ALA A 59 15.35 -4.83 6.98
N PRO A 60 15.60 -4.90 8.30
CA PRO A 60 15.24 -6.06 9.13
C PRO A 60 13.74 -6.06 9.40
N LEU A 61 12.98 -6.39 8.34
CA LEU A 61 11.52 -6.36 8.32
C LEU A 61 10.93 -7.41 9.25
N ASP A 62 9.97 -7.01 10.07
CA ASP A 62 9.08 -7.89 10.84
C ASP A 62 7.78 -8.11 10.08
N TYR A 63 7.05 -7.01 9.79
CA TYR A 63 5.84 -7.07 8.98
C TYR A 63 5.58 -5.72 8.27
N GLU A 64 4.60 -5.75 7.37
CA GLU A 64 4.15 -4.59 6.61
C GLU A 64 2.77 -4.13 7.07
N LEU A 65 2.50 -2.84 6.93
CA LEU A 65 1.18 -2.26 7.13
C LEU A 65 0.91 -1.13 6.15
N THR A 66 -0.37 -0.85 5.91
CA THR A 66 -0.81 0.29 5.10
C THR A 66 -1.61 1.27 5.95
N VAL A 67 -1.36 2.56 5.76
CA VAL A 67 -2.20 3.64 6.28
C VAL A 67 -2.87 4.36 5.13
N LEU A 68 -4.17 4.14 4.94
CA LEU A 68 -4.95 4.98 4.04
C LEU A 68 -5.05 6.38 4.63
N THR A 69 -4.50 7.33 3.92
CA THR A 69 -4.46 8.75 4.32
C THR A 69 -5.29 9.55 3.34
N VAL A 70 -6.21 10.35 3.83
CA VAL A 70 -7.17 11.08 3.00
C VAL A 70 -6.93 12.57 3.12
N SER A 71 -6.63 13.22 1.99
CA SER A 71 -6.61 14.67 1.86
C SER A 71 -7.94 15.17 1.30
N SER A 72 -8.56 16.14 1.95
CA SER A 72 -9.85 16.73 1.54
C SER A 72 -9.91 18.22 1.83
N SER A 73 -11.04 18.85 1.56
CA SER A 73 -11.28 20.26 1.90
C SER A 73 -11.22 20.55 3.40
N ALA A 74 -11.40 19.52 4.26
CA ALA A 74 -11.28 19.64 5.72
C ALA A 74 -9.86 19.40 6.26
N GLY A 75 -8.90 19.07 5.40
CA GLY A 75 -7.54 18.72 5.79
C GLY A 75 -7.20 17.26 5.53
N ILE A 76 -6.24 16.74 6.29
CA ILE A 76 -5.74 15.36 6.15
C ILE A 76 -6.16 14.56 7.38
N VAL A 77 -6.70 13.35 7.14
CA VAL A 77 -7.05 12.36 8.16
C VAL A 77 -6.53 10.98 7.76
N THR A 78 -6.31 10.10 8.74
CA THR A 78 -5.90 8.71 8.50
C THR A 78 -6.97 7.73 8.91
N CYS A 79 -7.17 6.68 8.11
CA CYS A 79 -7.87 5.49 8.55
C CYS A 79 -7.07 4.75 9.63
N ALA A 80 -7.71 3.84 10.35
CA ALA A 80 -6.99 2.90 11.20
C ALA A 80 -6.00 2.10 10.33
N PRO A 81 -4.75 1.90 10.77
CA PRO A 81 -3.77 1.12 10.02
C PRO A 81 -4.25 -0.30 9.71
N ILE A 82 -3.92 -0.76 8.52
CA ILE A 82 -4.35 -2.02 7.93
C ILE A 82 -3.19 -3.01 8.00
N GLY A 83 -3.43 -4.19 8.56
CA GLY A 83 -2.51 -5.31 8.45
C GLY A 83 -2.63 -5.94 7.06
N GLN A 84 -1.52 -6.40 6.50
CA GLN A 84 -1.49 -6.98 5.17
C GLN A 84 -0.53 -8.16 5.07
N ARG A 85 -0.76 -9.00 4.08
CA ARG A 85 0.15 -10.04 3.64
C ARG A 85 0.31 -9.98 2.13
N GLN A 86 1.55 -10.00 1.71
CA GLN A 86 1.93 -10.13 0.31
C GLN A 86 2.59 -11.49 0.07
N GLU A 87 2.56 -11.96 -1.16
CA GLU A 87 3.24 -13.16 -1.59
C GLU A 87 3.86 -12.92 -2.96
N SER A 88 5.17 -13.03 -3.05
CA SER A 88 5.92 -12.72 -4.28
C SER A 88 5.68 -11.31 -4.84
N GLY A 89 5.45 -10.34 -3.94
CA GLY A 89 5.15 -8.95 -4.30
C GLY A 89 3.67 -8.66 -4.61
N ASP A 90 2.83 -9.70 -4.70
CA ASP A 90 1.41 -9.54 -4.94
C ASP A 90 0.62 -9.48 -3.63
N TYR A 91 -0.35 -8.59 -3.56
CA TYR A 91 -1.34 -8.53 -2.48
C TYR A 91 -2.10 -9.84 -2.36
N ARG A 92 -2.24 -10.35 -1.13
CA ARG A 92 -3.02 -11.56 -0.83
C ARG A 92 -4.12 -11.31 0.16
N GLU A 93 -3.82 -10.64 1.27
CA GLU A 93 -4.77 -10.42 2.35
C GLU A 93 -4.55 -9.07 3.02
N SER A 94 -5.64 -8.50 3.52
CA SER A 94 -5.60 -7.39 4.45
C SER A 94 -6.67 -7.55 5.53
N TRP A 95 -6.44 -6.96 6.70
CA TRP A 95 -7.38 -7.04 7.82
C TRP A 95 -7.36 -5.76 8.66
N GLN A 96 -8.50 -5.45 9.27
CA GLN A 96 -8.70 -4.25 10.06
C GLN A 96 -9.80 -4.48 11.14
N PRO A 97 -9.58 -4.10 12.42
CA PRO A 97 -8.31 -3.56 12.93
C PRO A 97 -7.22 -4.64 12.97
N ALA A 98 -5.96 -4.20 12.94
CA ALA A 98 -4.82 -5.07 13.14
C ALA A 98 -4.25 -4.88 14.56
N PRO A 99 -3.68 -5.93 15.19
CA PRO A 99 -3.24 -5.90 16.58
C PRO A 99 -1.86 -5.23 16.76
N PHE A 100 -1.72 -4.02 16.26
CA PHE A 100 -0.49 -3.24 16.40
C PHE A 100 -0.36 -2.60 17.79
N THR A 101 0.87 -2.41 18.26
CA THR A 101 1.12 -1.66 19.46
C THR A 101 0.78 -0.18 19.29
N GLN A 102 0.47 0.53 20.38
CA GLN A 102 0.17 1.96 20.32
C GLN A 102 1.32 2.79 19.75
N ASP A 103 2.57 2.39 20.02
CA ASP A 103 3.75 3.05 19.49
C ASP A 103 3.86 2.88 17.96
N VAL A 104 3.63 1.68 17.45
CA VAL A 104 3.60 1.41 16.00
C VAL A 104 2.48 2.22 15.34
N LEU A 105 1.27 2.22 15.92
CA LEU A 105 0.14 2.99 15.42
C LEU A 105 0.47 4.49 15.31
N ALA A 106 1.03 5.07 16.38
CA ALA A 106 1.39 6.49 16.41
C ALA A 106 2.50 6.83 15.40
N GLN A 107 3.52 5.99 15.27
CA GLN A 107 4.59 6.17 14.30
C GLN A 107 4.04 6.08 12.86
N ALA A 108 3.25 5.05 12.57
CA ALA A 108 2.68 4.81 11.25
C ALA A 108 1.80 5.97 10.77
N GLN A 109 0.87 6.41 11.61
CA GLN A 109 -0.01 7.54 11.27
C GLN A 109 0.76 8.84 11.07
N ARG A 110 1.75 9.13 11.91
CA ARG A 110 2.59 10.32 11.78
C ARG A 110 3.38 10.31 10.48
N ILE A 111 4.03 9.19 10.13
CA ILE A 111 4.82 9.05 8.90
C ILE A 111 3.89 9.22 7.67
N ALA A 112 2.74 8.56 7.68
CA ALA A 112 1.78 8.64 6.60
C ALA A 112 1.25 10.07 6.40
N CYS A 113 0.86 10.76 7.47
CA CYS A 113 0.46 12.17 7.40
C CYS A 113 1.56 13.04 6.80
N THR A 114 2.80 12.92 7.31
CA THR A 114 3.94 13.72 6.85
C THR A 114 4.21 13.52 5.36
N ALA A 115 4.17 12.27 4.88
CA ALA A 115 4.37 11.95 3.48
C ALA A 115 3.29 12.60 2.59
N VAL A 116 2.02 12.47 2.98
CA VAL A 116 0.90 13.04 2.22
C VAL A 116 0.88 14.57 2.30
N GLU A 117 1.20 15.17 3.44
CA GLU A 117 1.35 16.63 3.59
C GLU A 117 2.37 17.19 2.59
N GLY A 118 3.52 16.51 2.43
CA GLY A 118 4.54 16.90 1.46
C GLY A 118 4.02 16.85 0.01
N LEU A 119 3.30 15.81 -0.36
CA LEU A 119 2.70 15.65 -1.69
C LEU A 119 1.62 16.72 -1.95
N VAL A 120 0.74 16.93 -0.99
CA VAL A 120 -0.33 17.95 -1.08
C VAL A 120 0.24 19.36 -1.16
N ALA A 121 1.30 19.65 -0.40
CA ALA A 121 1.97 20.95 -0.49
C ALA A 121 2.57 21.18 -1.89
N LYS A 122 3.18 20.15 -2.48
CA LYS A 122 3.72 20.21 -3.84
C LYS A 122 2.60 20.37 -4.89
N ALA A 123 1.50 19.63 -4.76
CA ALA A 123 0.33 19.80 -5.63
C ALA A 123 -0.23 21.23 -5.57
N LYS A 124 -0.39 21.78 -4.37
CA LYS A 124 -0.86 23.17 -4.17
C LYS A 124 0.09 24.20 -4.81
N ALA A 125 1.38 23.98 -4.74
CA ALA A 125 2.36 24.84 -5.40
C ALA A 125 2.23 24.83 -6.94
N SER A 126 1.67 23.76 -7.51
CA SER A 126 1.35 23.63 -8.93
C SER A 126 -0.09 24.04 -9.29
N GLY A 127 -0.84 24.62 -8.35
CA GLY A 127 -2.23 25.06 -8.56
C GLY A 127 -3.29 23.96 -8.38
N GLU A 128 -2.88 22.75 -7.97
CA GLU A 128 -3.76 21.61 -7.77
C GLU A 128 -4.24 21.51 -6.32
N LYS A 129 -5.33 20.78 -6.09
CA LYS A 129 -5.87 20.61 -4.73
C LYS A 129 -5.13 19.55 -3.92
N GLY A 130 -4.65 18.51 -4.59
CA GLY A 130 -4.03 17.35 -3.92
C GLY A 130 -5.02 16.54 -3.08
N TRP A 131 -6.31 16.54 -3.44
CA TRP A 131 -7.36 15.81 -2.74
C TRP A 131 -7.50 14.39 -3.26
N GLY A 132 -7.70 13.44 -2.35
CA GLY A 132 -7.87 12.02 -2.65
C GLY A 132 -7.45 11.13 -1.51
N VAL A 133 -7.49 9.83 -1.77
CA VAL A 133 -6.94 8.79 -0.90
C VAL A 133 -5.51 8.50 -1.35
N PHE A 134 -4.64 8.29 -0.37
CA PHE A 134 -3.25 7.88 -0.55
C PHE A 134 -3.02 6.60 0.25
N GLY A 135 -2.65 5.51 -0.41
CA GLY A 135 -2.18 4.29 0.24
C GLY A 135 -0.71 4.46 0.62
N VAL A 136 -0.42 4.59 1.91
CA VAL A 136 0.95 4.72 2.41
C VAL A 136 1.39 3.39 2.99
N GLU A 137 2.34 2.73 2.33
CA GLU A 137 2.92 1.47 2.78
C GLU A 137 4.13 1.72 3.66
N LEU A 138 4.18 0.99 4.76
CA LEU A 138 5.17 1.15 5.81
C LEU A 138 5.72 -0.21 6.23
N PHE A 139 7.00 -0.24 6.56
CA PHE A 139 7.68 -1.38 7.16
C PHE A 139 7.76 -1.21 8.67
N VAL A 140 7.37 -2.25 9.41
CA VAL A 140 7.66 -2.35 10.83
C VAL A 140 8.88 -3.26 10.98
N LEU A 141 9.91 -2.74 11.62
CA LEU A 141 11.16 -3.45 11.81
C LEU A 141 11.13 -4.30 13.08
N THR A 142 12.06 -5.24 13.18
CA THR A 142 12.18 -6.16 14.34
C THR A 142 12.44 -5.45 15.68
N ASP A 143 12.88 -4.18 15.66
CA ASP A 143 13.05 -3.34 16.84
C ASP A 143 11.80 -2.49 17.16
N GLY A 144 10.71 -2.64 16.39
CA GLY A 144 9.48 -1.88 16.55
C GLY A 144 9.48 -0.49 15.90
N SER A 145 10.57 -0.07 15.27
CA SER A 145 10.59 1.17 14.50
C SER A 145 9.81 1.02 13.19
N VAL A 146 9.26 2.15 12.70
CA VAL A 146 8.46 2.17 11.48
C VAL A 146 9.18 2.99 10.42
N LEU A 147 9.33 2.42 9.22
CA LEU A 147 9.92 3.09 8.06
C LEU A 147 8.88 3.32 6.97
N PHE A 148 9.01 4.44 6.28
CA PHE A 148 8.29 4.70 5.03
C PHE A 148 8.84 3.77 3.93
N ASN A 149 7.94 3.10 3.21
CA ASN A 149 8.28 2.31 2.02
C ASN A 149 7.87 3.06 0.76
N GLU A 150 6.55 3.17 0.52
CA GLU A 150 6.05 3.87 -0.66
C GLU A 150 4.68 4.54 -0.42
N VAL A 151 4.26 5.35 -1.38
CA VAL A 151 2.94 5.97 -1.39
C VAL A 151 2.29 5.88 -2.76
N SER A 152 1.08 5.35 -2.79
CA SER A 152 0.23 5.30 -3.98
C SER A 152 -0.85 6.39 -3.87
N PRO A 153 -0.86 7.41 -4.75
CA PRO A 153 -1.85 8.51 -4.69
C PRO A 153 -3.19 8.09 -5.30
N ARG A 154 -3.75 7.00 -4.83
CA ARG A 154 -4.98 6.36 -5.31
C ARG A 154 -5.53 5.39 -4.25
N PRO A 155 -6.78 4.88 -4.40
CA PRO A 155 -7.21 3.68 -3.68
C PRO A 155 -6.21 2.54 -3.86
N HIS A 156 -6.03 1.72 -2.83
CA HIS A 156 -4.97 0.73 -2.73
C HIS A 156 -5.53 -0.67 -2.44
N ASP A 157 -4.92 -1.71 -3.00
CA ASP A 157 -5.42 -3.09 -2.88
C ASP A 157 -5.64 -3.52 -1.42
N THR A 158 -4.73 -3.11 -0.53
CA THR A 158 -4.88 -3.37 0.91
C THR A 158 -6.10 -2.66 1.52
N GLY A 159 -6.54 -1.57 0.92
CA GLY A 159 -7.72 -0.79 1.33
C GLY A 159 -9.05 -1.45 0.98
N MET A 160 -9.07 -2.53 0.21
CA MET A 160 -10.28 -3.30 -0.09
C MET A 160 -11.02 -3.74 1.17
N VAL A 161 -10.31 -4.01 2.26
CA VAL A 161 -10.90 -4.36 3.56
C VAL A 161 -11.85 -3.28 4.09
N THR A 162 -11.67 -2.01 3.71
CA THR A 162 -12.54 -0.91 4.13
C THR A 162 -13.98 -1.04 3.66
N MET A 163 -14.25 -1.84 2.63
CA MET A 163 -15.61 -2.15 2.20
C MET A 163 -16.40 -2.94 3.25
N ALA A 164 -15.71 -3.70 4.09
CA ALA A 164 -16.32 -4.48 5.16
C ALA A 164 -16.09 -3.86 6.56
N SER A 165 -15.04 -3.06 6.75
CA SER A 165 -14.64 -2.53 8.07
C SER A 165 -15.13 -1.12 8.36
N GLN A 166 -15.47 -0.30 7.35
CA GLN A 166 -15.81 1.12 7.49
C GLN A 166 -17.15 1.45 6.84
N ARG A 167 -17.79 2.55 7.30
CA ARG A 167 -19.00 3.07 6.64
C ARG A 167 -18.71 3.59 5.24
N LEU A 168 -17.57 4.25 5.06
CA LEU A 168 -17.10 4.74 3.78
C LEU A 168 -15.88 3.93 3.40
N SER A 169 -16.00 3.15 2.35
CA SER A 169 -14.86 2.46 1.76
C SER A 169 -13.83 3.45 1.22
N GLU A 170 -12.61 3.01 0.99
CA GLU A 170 -11.57 3.85 0.36
C GLU A 170 -12.04 4.49 -0.95
N PHE A 171 -12.85 3.79 -1.74
CA PHE A 171 -13.42 4.31 -2.98
C PHE A 171 -14.41 5.45 -2.72
N ALA A 172 -15.28 5.28 -1.71
CA ALA A 172 -16.23 6.33 -1.30
C ALA A 172 -15.49 7.54 -0.72
N LEU A 173 -14.44 7.32 0.07
CA LEU A 173 -13.58 8.39 0.60
C LEU A 173 -12.88 9.13 -0.54
N HIS A 174 -12.33 8.40 -1.53
CA HIS A 174 -11.66 9.01 -2.68
C HIS A 174 -12.64 9.86 -3.49
N ALA A 175 -13.82 9.31 -3.83
CA ALA A 175 -14.84 10.05 -4.56
C ALA A 175 -15.28 11.32 -3.83
N ARG A 176 -15.52 11.24 -2.50
CA ARG A 176 -15.82 12.43 -1.69
C ARG A 176 -14.72 13.47 -1.74
N ALA A 177 -13.47 13.04 -1.59
CA ALA A 177 -12.32 13.95 -1.59
C ALA A 177 -12.20 14.72 -2.92
N ILE A 178 -12.21 14.02 -4.07
CA ILE A 178 -12.06 14.66 -5.39
C ILE A 178 -13.25 15.56 -5.74
N LEU A 179 -14.45 15.29 -5.20
CA LEU A 179 -15.61 16.16 -5.31
C LEU A 179 -15.58 17.38 -4.37
N GLY A 180 -14.53 17.55 -3.58
CA GLY A 180 -14.36 18.69 -2.67
C GLY A 180 -15.17 18.59 -1.38
N LEU A 181 -15.75 17.43 -1.07
CA LEU A 181 -16.51 17.23 0.17
C LEU A 181 -15.55 17.07 1.36
N PRO A 182 -15.90 17.59 2.54
CA PRO A 182 -15.08 17.44 3.73
C PRO A 182 -15.06 15.99 4.23
N ILE A 183 -13.90 15.56 4.69
CA ILE A 183 -13.71 14.25 5.34
C ILE A 183 -13.05 14.51 6.70
N THR A 184 -13.70 14.01 7.74
CA THR A 184 -13.25 14.12 9.14
C THR A 184 -12.90 12.71 9.67
N GLN A 185 -12.37 12.64 10.88
CA GLN A 185 -12.03 11.39 11.54
C GLN A 185 -13.25 10.44 11.69
N GLU A 186 -14.45 10.96 11.83
CA GLU A 186 -15.68 10.16 11.90
C GLU A 186 -15.98 9.41 10.58
N HIS A 187 -15.58 9.98 9.44
CA HIS A 187 -15.81 9.37 8.14
C HIS A 187 -14.90 8.16 7.88
N VAL A 188 -13.75 8.11 8.54
CA VAL A 188 -12.73 7.06 8.42
C VAL A 188 -12.74 6.07 9.59
N ALA A 189 -13.69 6.22 10.51
CA ALA A 189 -13.82 5.34 11.67
C ALA A 189 -14.27 3.93 11.25
N LEU A 190 -13.83 2.94 12.02
CA LEU A 190 -14.31 1.57 11.89
C LEU A 190 -15.81 1.52 12.24
N SER A 191 -16.56 0.69 11.54
CA SER A 191 -18.01 0.48 11.74
C SER A 191 -18.38 -0.97 12.00
N ILE A 192 -17.39 -1.78 12.37
CA ILE A 192 -17.57 -3.19 12.78
C ILE A 192 -17.81 -3.26 14.29
N PRO A 193 -18.46 -4.32 14.80
CA PRO A 193 -18.64 -4.54 16.23
C PRO A 193 -17.34 -4.60 17.00
N ASP A 194 -17.38 -4.24 18.27
CA ASP A 194 -16.22 -4.36 19.17
C ASP A 194 -15.69 -5.80 19.20
N GLY A 195 -14.38 -5.95 19.03
CA GLY A 195 -13.71 -7.24 18.99
C GLY A 195 -13.84 -8.00 17.65
N ALA A 196 -14.60 -7.47 16.69
CA ALA A 196 -14.67 -8.02 15.34
C ALA A 196 -13.47 -7.58 14.50
N VAL A 197 -13.13 -8.39 13.50
CA VAL A 197 -12.12 -8.10 12.48
C VAL A 197 -12.77 -8.31 11.12
N ALA A 198 -12.59 -7.35 10.23
CA ALA A 198 -12.88 -7.52 8.82
C ALA A 198 -11.59 -7.92 8.08
N ALA A 199 -11.72 -8.74 7.05
CA ALA A 199 -10.60 -9.15 6.20
C ALA A 199 -11.00 -9.12 4.73
N SER A 200 -10.02 -8.88 3.88
CA SER A 200 -10.12 -8.99 2.42
C SER A 200 -9.08 -10.00 1.95
N HIS A 201 -9.46 -10.86 1.00
CA HIS A 201 -8.57 -11.86 0.42
C HIS A 201 -8.68 -11.83 -1.10
N ALA A 202 -7.52 -11.75 -1.77
CA ALA A 202 -7.42 -11.80 -3.22
C ALA A 202 -7.35 -13.24 -3.70
N ILE A 203 -8.32 -13.66 -4.50
CA ILE A 203 -8.29 -14.93 -5.22
C ILE A 203 -7.76 -14.63 -6.62
N VAL A 204 -6.47 -14.90 -6.83
CA VAL A 204 -5.81 -14.66 -8.12
C VAL A 204 -6.00 -15.87 -9.02
N ILE A 205 -6.65 -15.66 -10.16
CA ILE A 205 -6.86 -16.67 -11.18
C ILE A 205 -5.86 -16.42 -12.31
N GLN A 206 -5.19 -17.49 -12.75
CA GLN A 206 -4.27 -17.46 -13.88
C GLN A 206 -4.78 -18.43 -14.96
N GLY A 207 -4.66 -18.07 -16.23
CA GLY A 207 -5.03 -18.89 -17.35
C GLY A 207 -5.51 -18.07 -18.55
N ASP A 208 -5.66 -18.75 -19.69
CA ASP A 208 -6.20 -18.19 -20.93
C ASP A 208 -7.66 -18.65 -21.08
N GLY A 209 -8.57 -17.71 -21.31
CA GLY A 209 -9.98 -18.00 -21.55
C GLY A 209 -10.93 -17.14 -20.70
N GLU A 210 -12.22 -17.45 -20.80
CA GLU A 210 -13.25 -16.78 -19.99
C GLU A 210 -13.24 -17.33 -18.56
N ALA A 211 -13.26 -16.42 -17.57
CA ALA A 211 -13.31 -16.79 -16.15
C ALA A 211 -14.69 -17.38 -15.81
N GLU A 212 -14.72 -18.56 -15.21
CA GLU A 212 -15.94 -19.20 -14.69
C GLU A 212 -15.92 -19.19 -13.15
N PHE A 213 -16.96 -18.60 -12.57
CA PHE A 213 -17.10 -18.49 -11.11
C PHE A 213 -18.16 -19.46 -10.61
N ARG A 214 -17.79 -20.33 -9.66
CA ARG A 214 -18.70 -21.33 -9.05
C ARG A 214 -18.87 -21.01 -7.57
N ASN A 215 -19.97 -21.48 -6.99
CA ASN A 215 -20.29 -21.37 -5.55
C ASN A 215 -20.37 -19.92 -5.03
N VAL A 216 -20.58 -18.94 -5.92
CA VAL A 216 -20.73 -17.52 -5.56
C VAL A 216 -21.91 -17.31 -4.59
N ALA A 217 -23.04 -17.96 -4.86
CA ALA A 217 -24.22 -17.87 -4.00
C ALA A 217 -23.94 -18.43 -2.59
N ASP A 218 -23.21 -19.52 -2.49
CA ASP A 218 -22.85 -20.13 -1.19
C ASP A 218 -21.91 -19.20 -0.39
N ALA A 219 -20.92 -18.60 -1.04
CA ALA A 219 -20.03 -17.62 -0.43
C ALA A 219 -20.82 -16.40 0.09
N LEU A 220 -21.70 -15.84 -0.73
CA LEU A 220 -22.50 -14.66 -0.36
C LEU A 220 -23.64 -14.98 0.61
N SER A 221 -23.95 -16.24 0.85
CA SER A 221 -24.91 -16.65 1.90
C SER A 221 -24.38 -16.46 3.32
N GLN A 222 -23.07 -16.32 3.48
CA GLN A 222 -22.46 -16.07 4.79
C GLN A 222 -22.66 -14.59 5.17
N PRO A 223 -23.27 -14.28 6.33
CA PRO A 223 -23.47 -12.90 6.78
C PRO A 223 -22.14 -12.13 6.85
N GLY A 224 -22.14 -10.91 6.32
CA GLY A 224 -20.96 -10.03 6.32
C GLY A 224 -19.93 -10.36 5.25
N THR A 225 -20.22 -11.27 4.33
CA THR A 225 -19.36 -11.57 3.18
C THR A 225 -19.79 -10.74 1.97
N ASP A 226 -18.81 -10.19 1.28
CA ASP A 226 -18.95 -9.46 0.03
C ASP A 226 -17.98 -10.03 -1.02
N LEU A 227 -18.26 -9.84 -2.30
CA LEU A 227 -17.43 -10.32 -3.41
C LEU A 227 -17.29 -9.20 -4.44
N ARG A 228 -16.08 -9.04 -4.96
CA ARG A 228 -15.79 -8.20 -6.13
C ARG A 228 -15.04 -9.02 -7.17
N ILE A 229 -15.42 -8.84 -8.41
CA ILE A 229 -14.80 -9.46 -9.59
C ILE A 229 -14.21 -8.32 -10.42
N PHE A 230 -12.92 -8.42 -10.73
CA PHE A 230 -12.16 -7.44 -11.49
C PHE A 230 -11.69 -8.02 -12.82
#